data_fcf25ce80928e0b6eca14ee0b0dc9831
#
_entry.id   fcf25ce80928e0b6eca14ee0b0dc9831
#
_cell.length_a   1.000
_cell.length_b   1.000
_cell.length_c   1.000
_cell.angle_alpha   90.00
_cell.angle_beta   90.00
_cell.angle_gamma   90.00
#
_symmetry.space_group_name_H-M   'P 1'
#
loop_
_entity.id
_entity.type
_entity.pdbx_description
1 polymer ?
#
loop_
_entity_poly.entity_id
_entity_poly.type
_entity_poly.pdbx_seq_one_letter_code
_entity_poly.pdbx_strand_id
1 'polypeptide(L)'
;RWKEWKRSRLVEAGLALFDLVAQPRGHLFGDPIAVFSMRGGGEMPWHKFGPGDIVIISRSRPWDEKVVEGVVLDRSRTRIRIVCNDLPEGLRKGAWRLDRGANRVAHDRMQEALDDFHSTEGGVGTVLQNVLLANLHDLDAAAAMLPELGPMKRRLGEVNLAGLPLNDSQAKAITAAVMNRLTLIQGP
;
A
#
# COMPACT_ATOMS: atom_id res chain seq x y z
N ARG A 1 6.15 17.66 -1.94
CA ARG A 1 5.22 17.99 -3.05
C ARG A 1 4.07 18.90 -2.56
N TRP A 2 3.33 18.54 -1.52
CA TRP A 2 2.16 19.32 -1.05
C TRP A 2 2.50 20.71 -0.54
N LYS A 3 3.67 20.91 0.09
CA LYS A 3 4.16 22.21 0.57
C LYS A 3 4.78 23.06 -0.55
N GLU A 4 5.42 22.42 -1.51
CA GLU A 4 6.28 23.06 -2.50
C GLU A 4 5.54 23.41 -3.79
N TRP A 5 4.54 22.59 -4.15
CA TRP A 5 3.82 22.74 -5.41
C TRP A 5 2.64 23.69 -5.29
N LYS A 6 2.52 24.59 -6.26
CA LYS A 6 1.34 25.43 -6.39
C LYS A 6 0.10 24.57 -6.67
N ARG A 7 -1.07 25.07 -6.25
CA ARG A 7 -2.37 24.41 -6.47
C ARG A 7 -2.58 23.98 -7.92
N SER A 8 -2.30 24.88 -8.89
CA SER A 8 -2.44 24.59 -10.32
C SER A 8 -1.65 23.35 -10.73
N ARG A 9 -0.39 23.24 -10.30
CA ARG A 9 0.48 22.10 -10.60
C ARG A 9 -0.02 20.78 -10.00
N LEU A 10 -0.60 20.82 -8.79
CA LEU A 10 -1.17 19.63 -8.16
C LEU A 10 -2.42 19.15 -8.91
N VAL A 11 -3.28 20.05 -9.34
CA VAL A 11 -4.46 19.75 -10.15
C VAL A 11 -4.07 19.21 -11.52
N GLU A 12 -3.15 19.87 -12.20
CA GLU A 12 -2.65 19.48 -13.52
C GLU A 12 -1.98 18.11 -13.51
N ALA A 13 -1.24 17.80 -12.43
CA ALA A 13 -0.66 16.48 -12.20
C ALA A 13 -1.68 15.42 -11.78
N GLY A 14 -2.94 15.80 -11.50
CA GLY A 14 -4.01 14.91 -11.04
C GLY A 14 -3.79 14.35 -9.63
N LEU A 15 -3.00 15.05 -8.80
CA LEU A 15 -2.62 14.59 -7.47
C LEU A 15 -3.45 15.20 -6.34
N ALA A 16 -4.21 16.25 -6.63
CA ALA A 16 -5.10 16.87 -5.66
C ALA A 16 -6.38 17.39 -6.32
N LEU A 17 -7.48 17.36 -5.55
CA LEU A 17 -8.76 17.94 -5.88
C LEU A 17 -9.12 18.96 -4.82
N PHE A 18 -9.76 20.05 -5.24
CA PHE A 18 -10.10 21.18 -4.38
C PHE A 18 -11.56 21.58 -4.54
N ASP A 19 -12.06 22.38 -3.60
CA ASP A 19 -13.41 22.94 -3.60
C ASP A 19 -14.51 21.87 -3.66
N LEU A 20 -14.25 20.75 -3.02
CA LEU A 20 -15.20 19.65 -2.94
C LEU A 20 -16.20 19.88 -1.81
N VAL A 21 -17.41 19.38 -2.01
CA VAL A 21 -18.41 19.16 -0.96
C VAL A 21 -18.47 17.69 -0.62
N ALA A 22 -18.83 17.36 0.62
CA ALA A 22 -18.83 16.00 1.09
C ALA A 22 -20.11 15.65 1.86
N GLN A 23 -20.54 14.40 1.75
CA GLN A 23 -21.69 13.84 2.45
C GLN A 23 -21.37 12.43 2.96
N PRO A 24 -21.85 12.06 4.16
CA PRO A 24 -21.78 10.68 4.62
C PRO A 24 -22.76 9.81 3.83
N ARG A 25 -22.37 8.59 3.45
CA ARG A 25 -23.24 7.68 2.70
C ARG A 25 -22.97 6.20 2.99
N GLY A 26 -23.51 5.75 4.10
CA GLY A 26 -23.42 4.34 4.49
C GLY A 26 -22.08 3.96 5.09
N HIS A 27 -21.85 2.66 5.20
CA HIS A 27 -20.67 2.05 5.81
C HIS A 27 -20.21 0.88 4.94
N LEU A 28 -18.94 0.55 5.03
CA LEU A 28 -18.33 -0.66 4.46
C LEU A 28 -17.61 -1.40 5.60
N PHE A 29 -18.06 -2.59 5.95
CA PHE A 29 -17.51 -3.39 7.05
C PHE A 29 -17.42 -2.67 8.41
N GLY A 30 -18.33 -1.71 8.65
CA GLY A 30 -18.31 -0.88 9.85
C GLY A 30 -17.71 0.51 9.67
N ASP A 31 -16.84 0.70 8.70
CA ASP A 31 -16.18 1.96 8.42
C ASP A 31 -17.09 2.90 7.62
N PRO A 32 -17.21 4.18 8.01
CA PRO A 32 -18.08 5.14 7.32
C PRO A 32 -17.56 5.51 5.94
N ILE A 33 -18.50 5.74 5.01
CA ILE A 33 -18.21 6.20 3.65
C ILE A 33 -18.55 7.68 3.52
N ALA A 34 -17.56 8.47 3.08
CA ALA A 34 -17.74 9.85 2.64
C ALA A 34 -17.78 9.91 1.11
N VAL A 35 -18.74 10.67 0.58
CA VAL A 35 -18.88 10.94 -0.86
C VAL A 35 -18.49 12.37 -1.13
N PHE A 36 -17.53 12.57 -2.00
CA PHE A 36 -17.05 13.88 -2.43
C PHE A 36 -17.49 14.18 -3.86
N SER A 37 -17.90 15.41 -4.10
CA SER A 37 -18.28 15.94 -5.42
C SER A 37 -17.85 17.40 -5.55
N MET A 38 -17.85 17.92 -6.76
CA MET A 38 -17.56 19.33 -6.99
C MET A 38 -18.64 20.23 -6.37
N ARG A 39 -18.22 21.34 -5.77
CA ARG A 39 -19.14 22.38 -5.30
C ARG A 39 -19.88 22.95 -6.50
N GLY A 40 -21.22 22.98 -6.45
CA GLY A 40 -22.05 23.41 -7.56
C GLY A 40 -22.39 22.33 -8.57
N GLY A 41 -21.94 21.10 -8.36
CA GLY A 41 -22.17 19.99 -9.28
C GLY A 41 -21.17 19.97 -10.43
N GLY A 42 -21.42 19.10 -11.40
CA GLY A 42 -20.57 18.96 -12.57
C GLY A 42 -19.54 17.86 -12.46
N GLU A 43 -18.70 17.76 -13.49
CA GLU A 43 -17.66 16.74 -13.58
C GLU A 43 -16.44 17.14 -12.75
N MET A 44 -15.78 16.13 -12.21
CA MET A 44 -14.49 16.33 -11.57
C MET A 44 -13.41 16.62 -12.62
N PRO A 45 -12.46 17.51 -12.32
CA PRO A 45 -11.29 17.65 -13.17
C PRO A 45 -10.56 16.33 -13.29
N TRP A 46 -9.76 16.18 -14.33
CA TRP A 46 -8.92 14.99 -14.48
C TRP A 46 -8.05 14.74 -13.24
N HIS A 47 -8.02 13.49 -12.79
CA HIS A 47 -7.27 13.10 -11.59
C HIS A 47 -6.82 11.65 -11.64
N LYS A 48 -5.79 11.33 -10.85
CA LYS A 48 -5.18 9.99 -10.74
C LYS A 48 -5.72 9.15 -9.58
N PHE A 49 -6.76 9.59 -8.89
CA PHE A 49 -7.34 8.80 -7.82
C PHE A 49 -8.07 7.58 -8.41
N GLY A 50 -7.73 6.40 -7.92
CA GLY A 50 -8.35 5.13 -8.30
C GLY A 50 -8.73 4.29 -7.09
N PRO A 51 -9.57 3.26 -7.24
CA PRO A 51 -9.91 2.34 -6.15
C PRO A 51 -8.66 1.78 -5.48
N GLY A 52 -8.64 1.78 -4.13
CA GLY A 52 -7.51 1.36 -3.33
C GLY A 52 -6.44 2.44 -3.05
N ASP A 53 -6.50 3.59 -3.72
CA ASP A 53 -5.59 4.69 -3.42
C ASP A 53 -5.89 5.29 -2.03
N ILE A 54 -4.82 5.56 -1.28
CA ILE A 54 -4.92 6.31 -0.04
C ILE A 54 -5.08 7.79 -0.37
N VAL A 55 -5.99 8.45 0.32
CA VAL A 55 -6.23 9.88 0.21
C VAL A 55 -6.16 10.57 1.56
N ILE A 56 -5.63 11.79 1.53
CA ILE A 56 -5.62 12.71 2.66
C ILE A 56 -6.76 13.69 2.46
N ILE A 57 -7.67 13.73 3.41
CA ILE A 57 -8.83 14.62 3.44
C ILE A 57 -8.50 15.78 4.36
N SER A 58 -8.52 16.99 3.83
CA SER A 58 -8.22 18.20 4.57
C SER A 58 -9.12 19.37 4.15
N ARG A 59 -9.06 20.48 4.88
CA ARG A 59 -9.78 21.72 4.50
C ARG A 59 -8.94 22.55 3.53
N SER A 60 -7.67 22.76 3.86
CA SER A 60 -6.81 23.66 3.08
C SER A 60 -5.36 23.17 3.02
N ARG A 61 -4.75 22.90 4.17
CA ARG A 61 -3.32 22.60 4.30
C ARG A 61 -3.12 21.27 5.04
N PRO A 62 -2.94 20.17 4.32
CA PRO A 62 -2.83 18.85 4.94
C PRO A 62 -1.62 18.69 5.89
N TRP A 63 -0.71 19.64 5.92
CA TRP A 63 0.47 19.62 6.81
C TRP A 63 0.32 20.51 8.08
N ASP A 64 -0.72 21.35 8.15
CA ASP A 64 -0.94 22.31 9.24
C ASP A 64 -2.22 22.02 10.04
N GLU A 65 -3.01 21.04 9.63
CA GLU A 65 -4.30 20.73 10.24
C GLU A 65 -4.48 19.24 10.53
N LYS A 66 -5.42 18.91 11.39
CA LYS A 66 -5.83 17.53 11.61
C LYS A 66 -6.48 16.99 10.33
N VAL A 67 -5.82 16.07 9.70
CA VAL A 67 -6.29 15.41 8.48
C VAL A 67 -6.95 14.08 8.80
N VAL A 68 -7.81 13.62 7.91
CA VAL A 68 -8.36 12.27 7.94
C VAL A 68 -7.81 11.52 6.75
N GLU A 69 -7.30 10.33 6.99
CA GLU A 69 -6.91 9.42 5.92
C GLU A 69 -8.08 8.53 5.55
N GLY A 70 -8.20 8.20 4.28
CA GLY A 70 -9.20 7.29 3.77
C GLY A 70 -8.69 6.53 2.55
N VAL A 71 -9.47 5.54 2.13
CA VAL A 71 -9.18 4.73 0.94
C VAL A 71 -10.28 4.95 -0.09
N VAL A 72 -9.90 5.21 -1.34
CA VAL A 72 -10.85 5.33 -2.44
C VAL A 72 -11.55 3.99 -2.64
N LEU A 73 -12.87 3.97 -2.44
CA LEU A 73 -13.71 2.81 -2.72
C LEU A 73 -13.98 2.69 -4.21
N ASP A 74 -14.48 3.78 -4.78
CA ASP A 74 -14.69 3.92 -6.22
C ASP A 74 -14.79 5.40 -6.64
N ARG A 75 -14.85 5.61 -7.95
CA ARG A 75 -15.02 6.93 -8.56
C ARG A 75 -15.93 6.88 -9.77
N SER A 76 -16.59 8.00 -10.03
CA SER A 76 -17.30 8.29 -11.27
C SER A 76 -16.85 9.63 -11.83
N ARG A 77 -17.44 10.08 -12.93
CA ARG A 77 -17.15 11.42 -13.51
C ARG A 77 -17.50 12.58 -12.56
N THR A 78 -18.43 12.39 -11.63
CA THR A 78 -18.97 13.45 -10.78
C THR A 78 -18.69 13.30 -9.30
N ARG A 79 -18.19 12.13 -8.84
CA ARG A 79 -18.00 11.83 -7.42
C ARG A 79 -16.90 10.82 -7.16
N ILE A 80 -16.33 10.90 -5.96
CA ILE A 80 -15.42 9.89 -5.39
C ILE A 80 -16.00 9.42 -4.06
N ARG A 81 -16.04 8.10 -3.83
CA ARG A 81 -16.42 7.51 -2.54
C ARG A 81 -15.14 7.08 -1.82
N ILE A 82 -15.06 7.45 -0.56
CA ILE A 82 -13.89 7.19 0.28
C ILE A 82 -14.36 6.53 1.56
N VAL A 83 -13.74 5.43 1.93
CA VAL A 83 -13.92 4.77 3.23
C VAL A 83 -12.91 5.39 4.19
N CYS A 84 -13.37 5.80 5.36
CA CYS A 84 -12.55 6.40 6.41
C CYS A 84 -12.75 5.63 7.71
N ASN A 85 -11.76 5.60 8.61
CA ASN A 85 -11.96 5.06 9.95
C ASN A 85 -12.97 5.93 10.72
N ASP A 86 -12.83 7.25 10.58
CA ASP A 86 -13.74 8.23 11.15
C ASP A 86 -14.09 9.28 10.11
N LEU A 87 -15.33 9.79 10.15
CA LEU A 87 -15.70 10.91 9.29
C LEU A 87 -15.04 12.21 9.78
N PRO A 88 -14.53 13.04 8.84
CA PRO A 88 -14.04 14.36 9.20
C PRO A 88 -15.10 15.21 9.88
N GLU A 89 -14.70 15.95 10.91
CA GLU A 89 -15.60 16.85 11.64
C GLU A 89 -16.21 17.90 10.70
N GLY A 90 -17.53 18.09 10.85
CA GLY A 90 -18.25 19.02 10.01
C GLY A 90 -18.25 18.65 8.52
N LEU A 91 -18.26 17.36 8.18
CA LEU A 91 -18.15 16.86 6.81
C LEU A 91 -19.05 17.60 5.80
N ARG A 92 -20.28 17.89 6.18
CA ARG A 92 -21.27 18.58 5.31
C ARG A 92 -21.02 20.09 5.14
N LYS A 93 -20.10 20.68 5.93
CA LYS A 93 -19.84 22.12 5.94
C LYS A 93 -18.53 22.44 5.24
N GLY A 94 -18.54 23.57 4.50
CA GLY A 94 -17.34 24.13 3.88
C GLY A 94 -16.85 23.40 2.63
N ALA A 95 -15.62 23.69 2.27
CA ALA A 95 -14.93 23.08 1.14
C ALA A 95 -13.91 22.07 1.65
N TRP A 96 -13.73 21.01 0.85
CA TRP A 96 -12.77 19.97 1.11
C TRP A 96 -11.69 19.92 0.03
N ARG A 97 -10.55 19.46 0.44
CA ARG A 97 -9.41 19.14 -0.40
C ARG A 97 -9.09 17.65 -0.24
N LEU A 98 -8.83 16.98 -1.34
CA LEU A 98 -8.31 15.63 -1.39
C LEU A 98 -6.91 15.66 -1.99
N ASP A 99 -5.96 15.06 -1.32
CA ASP A 99 -4.61 14.84 -1.82
C ASP A 99 -4.36 13.35 -1.93
N ARG A 100 -3.69 12.93 -3.01
CA ARG A 100 -3.27 11.54 -3.15
C ARG A 100 -2.18 11.24 -2.14
N GLY A 101 -2.51 10.42 -1.16
CA GLY A 101 -1.60 9.94 -0.14
C GLY A 101 -0.56 8.96 -0.70
N ALA A 102 0.52 8.80 0.02
CA ALA A 102 1.39 7.65 -0.15
C ALA A 102 0.89 6.53 0.79
N ASN A 103 1.08 5.29 0.39
CA ASN A 103 0.85 4.18 1.31
C ASN A 103 1.94 4.20 2.39
N ARG A 104 1.71 4.99 3.45
CA ARG A 104 2.68 5.18 4.54
C ARG A 104 3.00 3.85 5.20
N VAL A 105 2.01 2.99 5.41
CA VAL A 105 2.22 1.68 6.05
C VAL A 105 3.20 0.82 5.23
N ALA A 106 3.04 0.77 3.91
CA ALA A 106 3.99 0.05 3.06
C ALA A 106 5.36 0.73 3.03
N HIS A 107 5.38 2.07 3.01
CA HIS A 107 6.64 2.82 3.04
C HIS A 107 7.38 2.65 4.37
N ASP A 108 6.66 2.81 5.49
CA ASP A 108 7.22 2.69 6.83
C ASP A 108 7.75 1.26 7.05
N ARG A 109 7.01 0.23 6.62
CA ARG A 109 7.49 -1.17 6.65
C ARG A 109 8.70 -1.42 5.77
N MET A 110 8.76 -0.82 4.58
CA MET A 110 9.96 -0.92 3.73
C MET A 110 11.15 -0.21 4.37
N GLN A 111 10.94 0.94 5.01
CA GLN A 111 11.98 1.67 5.72
C GLN A 111 12.49 0.86 6.91
N GLU A 112 11.58 0.36 7.74
CA GLU A 112 11.88 -0.51 8.89
C GLU A 112 12.65 -1.77 8.46
N ALA A 113 12.20 -2.43 7.39
CA ALA A 113 12.91 -3.59 6.84
C ALA A 113 14.32 -3.25 6.31
N LEU A 114 14.50 -2.06 5.72
CA LEU A 114 15.83 -1.59 5.29
C LEU A 114 16.72 -1.25 6.48
N ASP A 115 16.17 -0.64 7.52
CA ASP A 115 16.90 -0.31 8.74
C ASP A 115 17.31 -1.60 9.47
N ASP A 116 16.41 -2.57 9.58
CA ASP A 116 16.70 -3.91 10.11
C ASP A 116 17.76 -4.63 9.26
N PHE A 117 17.62 -4.57 7.95
CA PHE A 117 18.57 -5.17 7.01
C PHE A 117 19.97 -4.54 7.16
N HIS A 118 20.04 -3.25 7.45
CA HIS A 118 21.32 -2.52 7.62
C HIS A 118 21.94 -2.71 9.00
N SER A 119 21.13 -2.87 10.04
CA SER A 119 21.57 -2.96 11.44
C SER A 119 22.02 -4.35 11.90
N THR A 120 21.82 -5.38 11.09
CA THR A 120 22.10 -6.77 11.47
C THR A 120 23.62 -7.06 11.42
N GLU A 121 24.31 -6.77 12.50
CA GLU A 121 25.71 -7.15 12.67
C GLU A 121 25.82 -8.61 13.15
N GLY A 122 26.49 -9.46 12.36
CA GLY A 122 27.06 -10.73 12.85
C GLY A 122 26.13 -11.95 12.94
N GLY A 123 24.98 -11.98 12.24
CA GLY A 123 24.04 -13.12 12.29
C GLY A 123 23.60 -13.65 10.91
N VAL A 124 22.50 -14.40 10.91
CA VAL A 124 21.84 -14.88 9.67
C VAL A 124 21.55 -13.72 8.72
N GLY A 125 21.28 -12.52 9.25
CA GLY A 125 21.09 -11.30 8.50
C GLY A 125 22.29 -10.92 7.64
N THR A 126 23.51 -11.04 8.15
CA THR A 126 24.73 -10.75 7.38
C THR A 126 24.90 -11.71 6.20
N VAL A 127 24.58 -12.98 6.38
CA VAL A 127 24.62 -13.97 5.30
C VAL A 127 23.57 -13.65 4.25
N LEU A 128 22.34 -13.30 4.67
CA LEU A 128 21.26 -12.91 3.77
C LEU A 128 21.59 -11.61 3.01
N GLN A 129 22.21 -10.63 3.69
CA GLN A 129 22.70 -9.40 3.06
C GLN A 129 23.70 -9.71 1.95
N ASN A 130 24.70 -10.55 2.24
CA ASN A 130 25.71 -10.95 1.27
C ASN A 130 25.09 -11.66 0.07
N VAL A 131 24.10 -12.54 0.31
CA VAL A 131 23.39 -13.26 -0.76
C VAL A 131 22.57 -12.29 -1.61
N LEU A 132 21.85 -11.34 -1.01
CA LEU A 132 20.98 -10.40 -1.73
C LEU A 132 21.77 -9.28 -2.43
N LEU A 133 22.92 -8.86 -1.87
CA LEU A 133 23.77 -7.81 -2.43
C LEU A 133 24.86 -8.37 -3.36
N ALA A 134 25.16 -9.66 -3.27
CA ALA A 134 26.11 -10.30 -4.17
C ALA A 134 25.56 -10.26 -5.61
N ASN A 135 26.48 -10.12 -6.57
CA ASN A 135 26.15 -10.25 -7.98
C ASN A 135 25.84 -11.75 -8.21
N LEU A 136 24.55 -12.09 -8.16
CA LEU A 136 24.03 -13.48 -8.13
C LEU A 136 24.18 -14.16 -9.50
N HIS A 137 25.41 -14.34 -9.97
CA HIS A 137 25.66 -15.18 -11.13
C HIS A 137 25.58 -16.69 -10.77
N ASP A 138 25.62 -17.03 -9.49
CA ASP A 138 25.51 -18.38 -8.97
C ASP A 138 24.57 -18.42 -7.75
N LEU A 139 23.27 -18.69 -8.04
CA LEU A 139 22.24 -18.80 -7.01
C LEU A 139 22.44 -20.02 -6.10
N ASP A 140 23.03 -21.09 -6.62
CA ASP A 140 23.26 -22.31 -5.84
C ASP A 140 24.38 -22.08 -4.81
N ALA A 141 25.47 -21.43 -5.21
CA ALA A 141 26.53 -21.03 -4.29
C ALA A 141 26.00 -20.05 -3.23
N ALA A 142 25.20 -19.07 -3.63
CA ALA A 142 24.56 -18.13 -2.70
C ALA A 142 23.62 -18.83 -1.72
N ALA A 143 22.79 -19.75 -2.20
CA ALA A 143 21.89 -20.55 -1.36
C ALA A 143 22.64 -21.45 -0.37
N ALA A 144 23.81 -21.98 -0.75
CA ALA A 144 24.64 -22.80 0.12
C ALA A 144 25.20 -22.02 1.32
N MET A 145 25.34 -20.69 1.23
CA MET A 145 25.77 -19.83 2.33
C MET A 145 24.71 -19.62 3.41
N LEU A 146 23.42 -19.86 3.09
CA LEU A 146 22.34 -19.74 4.05
C LEU A 146 22.30 -20.94 5.00
N PRO A 147 21.95 -20.74 6.27
CA PRO A 147 21.84 -21.84 7.23
C PRO A 147 20.80 -22.86 6.77
N GLU A 148 21.03 -24.12 7.14
CA GLU A 148 20.03 -25.15 6.85
C GLU A 148 18.71 -24.88 7.56
N LEU A 149 17.61 -25.08 6.81
CA LEU A 149 16.24 -25.01 7.32
C LEU A 149 15.98 -26.23 8.23
N GLY A 150 16.58 -26.26 9.42
CA GLY A 150 16.51 -27.35 10.38
C GLY A 150 15.10 -27.94 10.62
N PRO A 151 14.53 -27.87 11.84
CA PRO A 151 13.24 -28.51 12.18
C PRO A 151 12.04 -27.97 11.36
N MET A 152 12.16 -26.80 10.79
CA MET A 152 11.11 -26.19 9.97
C MET A 152 10.83 -26.98 8.69
N LYS A 153 11.86 -27.57 8.09
CA LYS A 153 11.73 -28.43 6.90
C LYS A 153 10.86 -29.67 7.17
N ARG A 154 10.86 -30.21 8.38
CA ARG A 154 10.03 -31.37 8.76
C ARG A 154 8.56 -30.99 8.96
N ARG A 155 8.28 -29.80 9.50
CA ARG A 155 6.88 -29.33 9.70
C ARG A 155 6.21 -28.91 8.40
N LEU A 156 6.98 -28.46 7.43
CA LEU A 156 6.47 -27.93 6.15
C LEU A 156 6.33 -29.03 5.08
N GLY A 157 7.01 -30.17 5.22
CA GLY A 157 6.75 -31.37 4.41
C GLY A 157 5.37 -31.96 4.63
N GLU A 158 4.67 -31.55 5.69
CA GLU A 158 3.30 -31.95 6.04
C GLU A 158 2.25 -30.91 5.58
N VAL A 159 2.62 -29.85 4.89
CA VAL A 159 1.66 -28.87 4.35
C VAL A 159 0.83 -29.54 3.26
N ASN A 160 -0.34 -29.99 3.67
CA ASN A 160 -1.32 -30.56 2.77
C ASN A 160 -1.96 -29.43 1.95
N LEU A 161 -1.50 -29.26 0.70
CA LEU A 161 -2.08 -28.29 -0.23
C LEU A 161 -3.38 -28.81 -0.90
N ALA A 162 -3.73 -30.07 -0.64
CA ALA A 162 -4.96 -30.67 -1.15
C ALA A 162 -6.19 -29.98 -0.55
N GLY A 163 -7.07 -29.46 -1.39
CA GLY A 163 -8.27 -28.73 -0.96
C GLY A 163 -8.13 -27.22 -0.93
N LEU A 164 -6.94 -26.66 -1.16
CA LEU A 164 -6.80 -25.22 -1.38
C LEU A 164 -7.07 -24.88 -2.86
N PRO A 165 -7.75 -23.76 -3.15
CA PRO A 165 -8.05 -23.35 -4.53
C PRO A 165 -6.80 -22.73 -5.19
N LEU A 166 -5.74 -23.50 -5.32
CA LEU A 166 -4.48 -23.10 -5.91
C LEU A 166 -4.35 -23.62 -7.33
N ASN A 167 -3.80 -22.80 -8.22
CA ASN A 167 -3.35 -23.32 -9.52
C ASN A 167 -1.96 -24.00 -9.40
N ASP A 168 -1.56 -24.73 -10.44
CA ASP A 168 -0.31 -25.50 -10.44
C ASP A 168 0.93 -24.64 -10.20
N SER A 169 0.96 -23.40 -10.72
CA SER A 169 2.07 -22.47 -10.50
C SER A 169 2.17 -22.03 -9.05
N GLN A 170 1.04 -21.76 -8.42
CA GLN A 170 0.98 -21.39 -7.00
C GLN A 170 1.40 -22.56 -6.10
N ALA A 171 0.92 -23.76 -6.38
CA ALA A 171 1.31 -24.95 -5.63
C ALA A 171 2.82 -25.23 -5.75
N LYS A 172 3.39 -25.11 -6.96
CA LYS A 172 4.83 -25.23 -7.21
C LYS A 172 5.63 -24.16 -6.47
N ALA A 173 5.18 -22.90 -6.49
CA ALA A 173 5.84 -21.80 -5.81
C ALA A 173 5.89 -22.01 -4.29
N ILE A 174 4.78 -22.44 -3.68
CA ILE A 174 4.69 -22.77 -2.26
C ILE A 174 5.64 -23.93 -1.93
N THR A 175 5.61 -25.01 -2.72
CA THR A 175 6.48 -26.15 -2.51
C THR A 175 7.96 -25.75 -2.61
N ALA A 176 8.33 -24.95 -3.61
CA ALA A 176 9.70 -24.47 -3.76
C ALA A 176 10.13 -23.60 -2.59
N ALA A 177 9.27 -22.66 -2.13
CA ALA A 177 9.57 -21.80 -0.99
C ALA A 177 9.80 -22.56 0.31
N VAL A 178 9.12 -23.70 0.46
CA VAL A 178 9.24 -24.57 1.64
C VAL A 178 10.46 -25.46 1.60
N MET A 179 10.83 -25.93 0.41
CA MET A 179 11.88 -26.95 0.25
C MET A 179 13.27 -26.36 0.02
N ASN A 180 13.36 -25.12 -0.45
CA ASN A 180 14.64 -24.47 -0.77
C ASN A 180 15.02 -23.43 0.28
N ARG A 181 16.33 -23.23 0.45
CA ARG A 181 16.88 -22.19 1.34
C ARG A 181 16.63 -20.78 0.81
N LEU A 182 16.60 -20.65 -0.50
CA LEU A 182 16.28 -19.42 -1.22
C LEU A 182 15.35 -19.75 -2.37
N THR A 183 14.28 -18.98 -2.52
CA THR A 183 13.33 -19.14 -3.62
C THR A 183 12.94 -17.76 -4.13
N LEU A 184 13.08 -17.54 -5.42
CA LEU A 184 12.59 -16.36 -6.09
C LEU A 184 11.24 -16.67 -6.74
N ILE A 185 10.21 -15.96 -6.35
CA ILE A 185 8.85 -16.10 -6.88
C ILE A 185 8.49 -14.81 -7.59
N GLN A 186 8.27 -14.91 -8.91
CA GLN A 186 7.79 -13.80 -9.71
C GLN A 186 6.29 -13.98 -9.93
N GLY A 187 5.51 -12.99 -9.51
CA GLY A 187 4.07 -12.91 -9.74
C GLY A 187 3.71 -12.08 -10.97
N PRO A 188 2.43 -12.08 -11.36
CA PRO A 188 1.91 -11.21 -12.41
C PRO A 188 1.92 -9.74 -11.98
#